data_bcbb4def1b0f62db5996a3db04903671
#
_entry.id   bcbb4def1b0f62db5996a3db04903671
#
_cell.length_a   1.000
_cell.length_b   1.000
_cell.length_c   1.000
_cell.angle_alpha   90.00
_cell.angle_beta   90.00
_cell.angle_gamma   90.00
#
_symmetry.space_group_name_H-M   'P 1'
#
loop_
_entity.id
_entity.type
_entity.pdbx_description
1 polymer ?
#
loop_
_entity_poly.entity_id
_entity_poly.type
_entity_poly.pdbx_seq_one_letter_code
_entity_poly.pdbx_strand_id
1 'polypeptide(L)'
;MKQALAALALSALATPAIAGPYVETKHEFTGTDEDFNAQTHQFRVGHDWKVDDFKPYVEGGLGTKMPDQSDENYDFFVYEVGSSVRITDQLSGYGKIETKYQFEDETSDWKVEFGTKFRF
;
A
#
# COMPACT_ATOMS: atom_id res chain seq x y z
N MET A 1 5.69 -3.85 19.39
CA MET A 1 4.87 -3.42 18.26
C MET A 1 5.64 -2.59 17.24
N LYS A 2 6.34 -1.53 17.66
CA LYS A 2 7.10 -0.70 16.71
C LYS A 2 8.17 -1.51 15.97
N GLN A 3 8.80 -2.47 16.63
CA GLN A 3 9.82 -3.31 16.02
C GLN A 3 9.23 -4.29 15.00
N ALA A 4 8.04 -4.83 15.26
CA ALA A 4 7.37 -5.71 14.31
C ALA A 4 6.95 -4.94 13.05
N LEU A 5 6.49 -3.71 13.22
CA LEU A 5 6.12 -2.85 12.10
C LEU A 5 7.34 -2.51 11.23
N ALA A 6 8.47 -2.21 11.86
CA ALA A 6 9.71 -1.94 11.16
C ALA A 6 10.18 -3.17 10.37
N ALA A 7 10.06 -4.35 10.93
CA ALA A 7 10.45 -5.59 10.26
C ALA A 7 9.56 -5.87 9.06
N LEU A 8 8.26 -5.62 9.17
CA LEU A 8 7.32 -5.79 8.06
C LEU A 8 7.58 -4.78 6.95
N ALA A 9 7.88 -3.54 7.31
CA ALA A 9 8.23 -2.51 6.34
C ALA A 9 9.52 -2.87 5.60
N LEU A 10 10.52 -3.37 6.31
CA LEU A 10 11.77 -3.82 5.71
C LEU A 10 11.55 -5.01 4.77
N SER A 11 10.65 -5.93 5.13
CA SER A 11 10.30 -7.07 4.26
C SER A 11 9.70 -6.59 2.95
N ALA A 12 8.81 -5.60 3.01
CA ALA A 12 8.19 -5.02 1.82
C ALA A 12 9.22 -4.30 0.96
N LEU A 13 10.19 -3.62 1.58
CA LEU A 13 11.25 -2.91 0.87
C LEU A 13 12.27 -3.86 0.26
N ALA A 14 12.44 -5.04 0.84
CA ALA A 14 13.38 -6.04 0.34
C ALA A 14 12.85 -6.79 -0.88
N THR A 15 11.61 -6.58 -1.28
CA THR A 15 11.06 -7.17 -2.49
C THR A 15 11.85 -6.64 -3.69
N PRO A 16 12.49 -7.52 -4.47
CA PRO A 16 13.30 -7.04 -5.58
C PRO A 16 12.45 -6.29 -6.60
N ALA A 17 13.00 -5.20 -7.12
CA ALA A 17 12.36 -4.38 -8.13
C ALA A 17 12.43 -5.06 -9.50
N ILE A 18 11.95 -6.29 -9.59
CA ILE A 18 11.90 -7.06 -10.83
C ILE A 18 10.56 -6.75 -11.48
N ALA A 19 10.59 -6.30 -12.74
CA ALA A 19 9.37 -6.10 -13.50
C ALA A 19 8.67 -7.45 -13.67
N GLY A 20 7.37 -7.49 -13.43
CA GLY A 20 6.57 -8.68 -13.57
C GLY A 20 5.53 -8.84 -12.47
N PRO A 21 4.92 -10.03 -12.37
CA PRO A 21 3.91 -10.29 -11.35
C PRO A 21 4.52 -10.38 -9.95
N TYR A 22 3.77 -9.95 -8.96
CA TYR A 22 4.20 -10.03 -7.56
C TYR A 22 3.02 -10.24 -6.64
N VAL A 23 3.32 -10.70 -5.43
CA VAL A 23 2.36 -10.87 -4.35
C VAL A 23 2.87 -10.05 -3.17
N GLU A 24 1.96 -9.36 -2.51
CA GLU A 24 2.30 -8.48 -1.40
C GLU A 24 1.31 -8.69 -0.26
N THR A 25 1.82 -8.71 0.97
CA THR A 25 0.99 -8.68 2.16
C THR A 25 1.28 -7.39 2.91
N LYS A 26 0.24 -6.79 3.46
CA LYS A 26 0.37 -5.58 4.27
C LYS A 26 -0.33 -5.78 5.61
N HIS A 27 0.35 -5.38 6.65
CA HIS A 27 -0.20 -5.41 8.00
C HIS A 27 0.01 -4.05 8.62
N GLU A 28 -1.08 -3.47 9.09
CA GLU A 28 -1.05 -2.10 9.60
C GLU A 28 -1.73 -2.06 10.96
N PHE A 29 -1.08 -1.41 11.89
CA PHE A 29 -1.60 -1.19 13.24
C PHE A 29 -1.64 0.31 13.46
N THR A 30 -2.80 0.82 13.83
CA THR A 30 -2.98 2.24 14.06
C THR A 30 -3.39 2.49 15.50
N GLY A 31 -3.00 3.65 16.01
CA GLY A 31 -3.31 4.02 17.39
C GLY A 31 -3.14 5.52 17.59
N THR A 32 -3.63 5.99 18.73
CA THR A 32 -3.50 7.38 19.15
C THR A 32 -2.91 7.38 20.56
N ASP A 33 -1.77 8.04 20.75
CA ASP A 33 -1.02 8.04 22.01
C ASP A 33 -0.69 6.61 22.45
N GLU A 34 -1.22 6.16 23.58
CA GLU A 34 -1.01 4.80 24.09
C GLU A 34 -2.15 3.84 23.71
N ASP A 35 -3.15 4.34 23.01
CA ASP A 35 -4.32 3.55 22.67
C ASP A 35 -4.19 2.91 21.28
N PHE A 36 -4.53 1.63 21.22
CA PHE A 36 -4.61 0.88 19.97
C PHE A 36 -6.00 1.10 19.38
N ASN A 37 -6.05 1.55 18.12
CA ASN A 37 -7.32 1.86 17.44
C ASN A 37 -7.80 0.75 16.51
N ALA A 38 -6.91 0.21 15.66
CA ALA A 38 -7.32 -0.77 14.68
C ALA A 38 -6.12 -1.52 14.12
N GLN A 39 -6.38 -2.69 13.57
CA GLN A 39 -5.42 -3.41 12.75
C GLN A 39 -6.05 -3.72 11.41
N THR A 40 -5.24 -3.66 10.36
CA THR A 40 -5.67 -3.93 8.99
C THR A 40 -4.70 -4.91 8.36
N HIS A 41 -5.24 -5.95 7.73
CA HIS A 41 -4.45 -6.96 7.04
C HIS A 41 -4.93 -7.04 5.60
N GLN A 42 -3.98 -7.06 4.67
CA GLN A 42 -4.29 -7.07 3.24
C GLN A 42 -3.42 -8.10 2.52
N PHE A 43 -4.01 -8.72 1.53
CA PHE A 43 -3.30 -9.57 0.58
C PHE A 43 -3.54 -8.99 -0.81
N ARG A 44 -2.47 -8.69 -1.53
CA ARG A 44 -2.53 -8.07 -2.84
C ARG A 44 -1.72 -8.86 -3.86
N VAL A 45 -2.20 -8.88 -5.08
CA VAL A 45 -1.45 -9.37 -6.23
C VAL A 45 -1.34 -8.21 -7.22
N GLY A 46 -0.22 -8.13 -7.88
CA GLY A 46 0.01 -7.03 -8.80
C GLY A 46 0.98 -7.39 -9.89
N HIS A 47 1.18 -6.41 -10.75
CA HIS A 47 2.13 -6.51 -11.84
C HIS A 47 2.78 -5.16 -12.03
N ASP A 48 4.10 -5.14 -12.16
CA ASP A 48 4.81 -3.91 -12.48
C ASP A 48 5.58 -4.08 -13.79
N TRP A 49 5.90 -2.93 -14.37
CA TRP A 49 6.65 -2.84 -15.62
C TRP A 49 7.80 -1.87 -15.41
N LYS A 50 8.83 -2.05 -16.20
CA LYS A 50 9.93 -1.11 -16.22
C LYS A 50 10.18 -0.71 -17.66
N VAL A 51 9.93 0.56 -17.99
CA VAL A 51 10.15 1.12 -19.33
C VAL A 51 11.11 2.30 -19.15
N ASP A 52 12.41 2.05 -19.33
CA ASP A 52 13.48 3.01 -19.07
C ASP A 52 13.42 3.53 -17.62
N ASP A 53 13.15 4.81 -17.45
CA ASP A 53 13.07 5.44 -16.12
C ASP A 53 11.66 5.46 -15.56
N PHE A 54 10.71 4.88 -16.28
CA PHE A 54 9.29 4.86 -15.91
C PHE A 54 8.90 3.47 -15.42
N LYS A 55 8.29 3.40 -14.24
CA LYS A 55 7.90 2.14 -13.61
C LYS A 55 6.43 2.18 -13.21
N PRO A 56 5.52 1.85 -14.13
CA PRO A 56 4.10 1.74 -13.78
C PRO A 56 3.78 0.41 -13.11
N TYR A 57 2.73 0.39 -12.31
CA TYR A 57 2.25 -0.84 -11.69
C TYR A 57 0.73 -0.80 -11.48
N VAL A 58 0.14 -1.99 -11.40
CA VAL A 58 -1.25 -2.17 -10.99
C VAL A 58 -1.29 -3.27 -9.94
N GLU A 59 -2.16 -3.13 -8.96
CA GLU A 59 -2.37 -4.19 -7.98
C GLU A 59 -3.80 -4.20 -7.47
N GLY A 60 -4.23 -5.35 -7.01
CA GLY A 60 -5.55 -5.52 -6.45
C GLY A 60 -5.51 -6.58 -5.37
N GLY A 61 -6.45 -6.52 -4.44
CA GLY A 61 -6.45 -7.47 -3.35
C GLY A 61 -7.65 -7.35 -2.44
N LEU A 62 -7.58 -8.13 -1.38
CA LEU A 62 -8.60 -8.19 -0.35
C LEU A 62 -7.98 -7.85 0.98
N GLY A 63 -8.76 -7.25 1.85
CA GLY A 63 -8.29 -6.92 3.17
C GLY A 63 -9.42 -6.98 4.19
N THR A 64 -9.01 -6.94 5.45
CA THR A 64 -9.93 -6.86 6.57
C THR A 64 -9.39 -5.86 7.57
N LYS A 65 -10.28 -5.04 8.10
CA LYS A 65 -9.96 -4.08 9.16
C LYS A 65 -10.68 -4.53 10.43
N MET A 66 -9.92 -4.66 11.49
CA MET A 66 -10.42 -5.06 12.80
C MET A 66 -10.24 -3.89 13.77
N PRO A 67 -11.26 -3.05 13.98
CA PRO A 67 -11.18 -1.97 14.95
C PRO A 67 -11.10 -2.50 16.37
N ASP A 68 -10.39 -1.79 17.24
CA ASP A 68 -10.37 -2.11 18.66
C ASP A 68 -11.74 -1.80 19.25
N GLN A 69 -12.14 -2.61 20.24
CA GLN A 69 -13.42 -2.46 20.96
C GLN A 69 -14.67 -2.65 20.07
N SER A 70 -14.49 -3.23 18.89
CA SER A 70 -15.60 -3.59 18.02
C SER A 70 -15.54 -5.06 17.69
N ASP A 71 -16.68 -5.74 17.73
CA ASP A 71 -16.78 -7.13 17.32
C ASP A 71 -16.95 -7.27 15.80
N GLU A 72 -17.08 -6.15 15.10
CA GLU A 72 -17.31 -6.16 13.66
C GLU A 72 -15.99 -5.98 12.92
N ASN A 73 -15.75 -6.85 11.94
CA ASN A 73 -14.66 -6.74 11.01
C ASN A 73 -15.20 -6.17 9.70
N TYR A 74 -14.41 -5.28 9.09
CA TYR A 74 -14.77 -4.67 7.83
C TYR A 74 -13.90 -5.27 6.73
N ASP A 75 -14.51 -6.04 5.84
CA ASP A 75 -13.85 -6.60 4.69
C ASP A 75 -13.94 -5.64 3.51
N PHE A 76 -12.88 -5.54 2.74
CA PHE A 76 -12.84 -4.63 1.61
C PHE A 76 -12.03 -5.22 0.47
N PHE A 77 -12.34 -4.73 -0.73
CA PHE A 77 -11.55 -4.96 -1.92
C PHE A 77 -10.74 -3.69 -2.18
N VAL A 78 -9.48 -3.85 -2.57
CA VAL A 78 -8.61 -2.71 -2.85
C VAL A 78 -7.96 -2.89 -4.21
N TYR A 79 -7.85 -1.80 -4.95
CA TYR A 79 -7.02 -1.78 -6.15
C TYR A 79 -6.26 -0.46 -6.20
N GLU A 80 -5.06 -0.53 -6.77
CA GLU A 80 -4.17 0.60 -6.84
C GLU A 80 -3.45 0.60 -8.18
N VAL A 81 -3.35 1.77 -8.78
CA VAL A 81 -2.59 2.01 -10.01
C VAL A 81 -1.63 3.14 -9.71
N GLY A 82 -0.38 2.95 -10.05
CA GLY A 82 0.61 3.97 -9.79
C GLY A 82 1.79 3.86 -10.71
N SER A 83 2.69 4.80 -10.55
CA SER A 83 3.93 4.81 -11.31
C SER A 83 4.97 5.65 -10.59
N SER A 84 6.23 5.38 -10.91
CA SER A 84 7.33 6.25 -10.53
C SER A 84 8.16 6.55 -11.77
N VAL A 85 8.80 7.72 -11.79
CA VAL A 85 9.65 8.13 -12.88
C VAL A 85 10.92 8.77 -12.32
N ARG A 86 12.06 8.39 -12.87
CA ARG A 86 13.32 9.04 -12.54
C ARG A 86 13.50 10.22 -13.49
N ILE A 87 13.56 11.43 -12.93
CA ILE A 87 13.69 12.65 -13.70
C ILE A 87 15.17 12.97 -13.90
N THR A 88 15.94 12.90 -12.81
CA THR A 88 17.40 13.01 -12.83
C THR A 88 17.97 11.93 -11.90
N ASP A 89 19.30 11.84 -11.82
CA ASP A 89 19.94 10.88 -10.90
C ASP A 89 19.56 11.14 -9.45
N GLN A 90 19.15 12.35 -9.12
CA GLN A 90 18.84 12.76 -7.75
C GLN A 90 17.35 12.98 -7.51
N LEU A 91 16.58 13.22 -8.58
CA LEU A 91 15.17 13.57 -8.47
C LEU A 91 14.30 12.50 -9.11
N SER A 92 13.31 12.03 -8.37
CA SER A 92 12.29 11.14 -8.89
C SER A 92 10.91 11.65 -8.50
N GLY A 93 9.91 11.24 -9.28
CA GLY A 93 8.52 11.56 -8.99
C GLY A 93 7.69 10.28 -8.95
N TYR A 94 6.57 10.33 -8.26
CA TYR A 94 5.64 9.21 -8.22
C TYR A 94 4.20 9.72 -8.14
N GLY A 95 3.29 8.88 -8.58
CA GLY A 95 1.86 9.13 -8.43
C GLY A 95 1.12 7.82 -8.30
N LYS A 96 0.04 7.82 -7.55
CA LYS A 96 -0.80 6.63 -7.40
C LYS A 96 -2.23 7.01 -7.09
N ILE A 97 -3.14 6.12 -7.47
CA ILE A 97 -4.57 6.19 -7.15
C ILE A 97 -4.93 4.86 -6.51
N GLU A 98 -5.49 4.92 -5.31
CA GLU A 98 -5.95 3.74 -4.59
C GLU A 98 -7.44 3.85 -4.34
N THR A 99 -8.17 2.77 -4.56
CA THR A 99 -9.60 2.69 -4.29
C THR A 99 -9.86 1.48 -3.41
N LYS A 100 -10.61 1.70 -2.33
CA LYS A 100 -11.08 0.64 -1.43
C LYS A 100 -12.59 0.57 -1.50
N TYR A 101 -13.10 -0.61 -1.77
CA TYR A 101 -14.54 -0.88 -1.77
C TYR A 101 -14.87 -1.71 -0.55
N GLN A 102 -15.74 -1.19 0.30
CA GLN A 102 -16.18 -1.87 1.51
C GLN A 102 -17.47 -2.64 1.23
N PHE A 103 -17.42 -3.94 1.47
CA PHE A 103 -18.52 -4.82 1.09
C PHE A 103 -19.80 -4.58 1.92
N GLU A 104 -19.66 -4.28 3.21
CA GLU A 104 -20.81 -4.12 4.08
C GLU A 104 -21.60 -2.85 3.79
N ASP A 105 -20.89 -1.74 3.62
CA ASP A 105 -21.51 -0.43 3.42
C ASP A 105 -21.76 -0.11 1.95
N GLU A 106 -21.26 -0.93 1.05
CA GLU A 106 -21.30 -0.70 -0.39
C GLU A 106 -20.76 0.68 -0.77
N THR A 107 -19.72 1.12 -0.05
CA THR A 107 -19.08 2.41 -0.27
C THR A 107 -17.68 2.25 -0.82
N SER A 108 -17.27 3.22 -1.62
CA SER A 108 -15.94 3.26 -2.18
C SER A 108 -15.21 4.50 -1.66
N ASP A 109 -14.01 4.28 -1.14
CA ASP A 109 -13.12 5.36 -0.77
C ASP A 109 -11.96 5.39 -1.76
N TRP A 110 -11.58 6.59 -2.18
CA TRP A 110 -10.46 6.72 -3.10
C TRP A 110 -9.46 7.72 -2.56
N LYS A 111 -8.21 7.52 -2.95
CA LYS A 111 -7.11 8.39 -2.55
C LYS A 111 -6.17 8.57 -3.73
N VAL A 112 -5.80 9.81 -3.99
CA VAL A 112 -4.79 10.16 -4.99
C VAL A 112 -3.60 10.73 -4.23
N GLU A 113 -2.42 10.22 -4.56
CA GLU A 113 -1.18 10.67 -3.93
C GLU A 113 -0.13 10.86 -5.01
N PHE A 114 0.59 11.97 -4.95
CA PHE A 114 1.75 12.19 -5.81
C PHE A 114 2.79 12.96 -5.03
N GLY A 115 4.02 12.79 -5.43
CA GLY A 115 5.11 13.47 -4.74
C GLY A 115 6.41 13.35 -5.51
N THR A 116 7.41 14.00 -4.95
CA THR A 116 8.77 13.94 -5.50
C THR A 116 9.73 13.55 -4.39
N LYS A 117 10.84 12.95 -4.80
CA LYS A 117 11.90 12.55 -3.88
C LYS A 117 13.22 13.04 -4.43
N PHE A 118 13.95 13.77 -3.63
CA PHE A 118 15.28 14.27 -3.97
C PHE A 118 16.31 13.61 -3.07
N ARG A 119 17.37 13.08 -3.67
CA ARG A 119 18.47 12.48 -2.94
C ARG A 119 19.73 13.32 -3.10
N PHE A 120 20.35 13.61 -2.00
CA PHE A 120 21.61 14.37 -1.97
C PHE A 120 22.82 13.53 -2.33
#